data_3bdd44d79c5ac4af690ee7f2b66f8fa8
#
_entry.id   3bdd44d79c5ac4af690ee7f2b66f8fa8
#
_cell.length_a   1.000
_cell.length_b   1.000
_cell.length_c   1.000
_cell.angle_alpha   90.00
_cell.angle_beta   90.00
_cell.angle_gamma   90.00
#
_symmetry.space_group_name_H-M   'P 1'
#
loop_
_entity.id
_entity.type
_entity.pdbx_description
1 polymer ?
#
loop_
_entity_poly.entity_id
_entity_poly.type
_entity_poly.pdbx_seq_one_letter_code
_entity_poly.pdbx_strand_id
1 'polypeptide(L)'
;MTVTASQMKQIERRAAEQGLGYREMMENAGRAVAAFVCETQPVLRTAAVFVGKGNNGGDGLVVARLLRERGVRTVVILVEGEPVTEDAKSNFALLDPEIPVWPIETLQMEQISWIYDADATIDAIYGTGFHGELHNCARAAATLICRSLGKVFAVDLPTGICADTGEAATGAAMADYTLALHAMKPAHEKARGNCGITHVLDIGIPKTLNIPQTRAGQSDGSRTWGS
;
A
#
# COMPACT_ATOMS: atom_id res chain seq x y z
N MET A 1 -16.90 -4.65 -0.55
CA MET A 1 -17.00 -4.55 0.91
C MET A 1 -16.00 -3.50 1.38
N THR A 2 -16.41 -2.64 2.32
CA THR A 2 -15.55 -1.59 2.88
C THR A 2 -15.34 -1.88 4.37
N VAL A 3 -14.08 -1.81 4.85
CA VAL A 3 -13.70 -2.07 6.24
C VAL A 3 -12.83 -0.93 6.78
N THR A 4 -12.91 -0.64 8.07
CA THR A 4 -12.01 0.31 8.73
C THR A 4 -10.62 -0.28 8.91
N ALA A 5 -9.61 0.57 9.18
CA ALA A 5 -8.26 0.12 9.50
C ALA A 5 -8.25 -0.87 10.69
N SER A 6 -9.05 -0.61 11.72
CA SER A 6 -9.19 -1.51 12.87
C SER A 6 -9.83 -2.85 12.49
N GLN A 7 -10.87 -2.84 11.65
CA GLN A 7 -11.49 -4.06 11.15
C GLN A 7 -10.52 -4.87 10.28
N MET A 8 -9.72 -4.21 9.43
CA MET A 8 -8.71 -4.90 8.62
C MET A 8 -7.70 -5.65 9.49
N LYS A 9 -7.15 -5.00 10.52
CA LYS A 9 -6.26 -5.64 11.50
C LYS A 9 -6.90 -6.85 12.19
N GLN A 10 -8.19 -6.80 12.49
CA GLN A 10 -8.89 -7.95 13.09
C GLN A 10 -9.05 -9.10 12.09
N ILE A 11 -9.32 -8.80 10.83
CA ILE A 11 -9.42 -9.79 9.76
C ILE A 11 -8.07 -10.49 9.56
N GLU A 12 -6.99 -9.73 9.43
CA GLU A 12 -5.63 -10.26 9.30
C GLU A 12 -5.23 -11.15 10.49
N ARG A 13 -5.54 -10.71 11.72
CA ARG A 13 -5.28 -11.52 12.91
C ARG A 13 -6.03 -12.85 12.87
N ARG A 14 -7.32 -12.83 12.52
CA ARG A 14 -8.12 -14.06 12.39
C ARG A 14 -7.59 -14.98 11.29
N ALA A 15 -7.11 -14.42 10.19
CA ALA A 15 -6.49 -15.19 9.13
C ALA A 15 -5.21 -15.88 9.64
N ALA A 16 -4.38 -15.16 10.41
CA ALA A 16 -3.18 -15.71 11.02
C ALA A 16 -3.51 -16.83 12.05
N GLU A 17 -4.54 -16.66 12.87
CA GLU A 17 -5.04 -17.68 13.80
C GLU A 17 -5.56 -18.94 13.07
N GLN A 18 -5.98 -18.81 11.80
CA GLN A 18 -6.41 -19.92 10.94
C GLN A 18 -5.30 -20.49 10.05
N GLY A 19 -4.05 -20.06 10.24
CA GLY A 19 -2.87 -20.62 9.58
C GLY A 19 -2.34 -19.82 8.39
N LEU A 20 -3.00 -18.72 7.95
CA LEU A 20 -2.45 -17.82 6.96
C LEU A 20 -1.58 -16.74 7.65
N GLY A 21 -0.27 -16.99 7.76
CA GLY A 21 0.66 -16.11 8.47
C GLY A 21 0.83 -14.72 7.82
N TYR A 22 1.22 -13.71 8.60
CA TYR A 22 1.42 -12.34 8.11
C TYR A 22 2.45 -12.27 6.97
N ARG A 23 3.54 -13.04 7.05
CA ARG A 23 4.53 -13.14 5.98
C ARG A 23 3.94 -13.68 4.68
N GLU A 24 3.05 -14.66 4.77
CA GLU A 24 2.38 -15.24 3.60
C GLU A 24 1.36 -14.23 3.01
N MET A 25 0.60 -13.52 3.85
CA MET A 25 -0.27 -12.44 3.41
C MET A 25 0.52 -11.35 2.66
N MET A 26 1.68 -10.94 3.19
CA MET A 26 2.58 -9.97 2.56
C MET A 26 3.13 -10.46 1.21
N GLU A 27 3.55 -11.71 1.13
CA GLU A 27 3.98 -12.33 -0.14
C GLU A 27 2.85 -12.37 -1.17
N ASN A 28 1.62 -12.72 -0.75
CA ASN A 28 0.44 -12.73 -1.60
C ASN A 28 0.07 -11.32 -2.06
N ALA A 29 0.13 -10.31 -1.17
CA ALA A 29 -0.11 -8.92 -1.49
C ALA A 29 0.87 -8.41 -2.55
N GLY A 30 2.16 -8.55 -2.31
CA GLY A 30 3.18 -8.13 -3.25
C GLY A 30 3.07 -8.85 -4.61
N ARG A 31 2.74 -10.15 -4.60
CA ARG A 31 2.49 -10.94 -5.82
C ARG A 31 1.29 -10.41 -6.63
N ALA A 32 0.19 -10.13 -5.96
CA ALA A 32 -1.01 -9.60 -6.60
C ALA A 32 -0.78 -8.19 -7.16
N VAL A 33 -0.07 -7.33 -6.42
CA VAL A 33 0.33 -6.00 -6.89
C VAL A 33 1.25 -6.09 -8.11
N ALA A 34 2.33 -6.89 -8.05
CA ALA A 34 3.28 -7.03 -9.17
C ALA A 34 2.60 -7.59 -10.42
N ALA A 35 1.67 -8.54 -10.26
CA ALA A 35 0.88 -9.07 -11.38
C ALA A 35 0.02 -7.98 -12.02
N PHE A 36 -0.72 -7.21 -11.21
CA PHE A 36 -1.57 -6.11 -11.70
C PHE A 36 -0.76 -5.04 -12.44
N VAL A 37 0.39 -4.65 -11.90
CA VAL A 37 1.30 -3.67 -12.54
C VAL A 37 1.73 -4.16 -13.92
N CYS A 38 2.17 -5.43 -14.04
CA CYS A 38 2.60 -6.00 -15.32
C CYS A 38 1.44 -6.16 -16.32
N GLU A 39 0.24 -6.50 -15.86
CA GLU A 39 -0.96 -6.59 -16.71
C GLU A 39 -1.39 -5.22 -17.24
N THR A 40 -1.31 -4.19 -16.39
CA THR A 40 -1.67 -2.81 -16.73
C THR A 40 -0.62 -2.15 -17.63
N GLN A 41 0.65 -2.57 -17.49
CA GLN A 41 1.80 -2.03 -18.24
C GLN A 41 2.52 -3.16 -19.01
N PRO A 42 1.98 -3.61 -20.17
CA PRO A 42 2.56 -4.75 -20.91
C PRO A 42 4.01 -4.53 -21.42
N VAL A 43 4.45 -3.28 -21.49
CA VAL A 43 5.81 -2.89 -21.95
C VAL A 43 6.62 -2.28 -20.80
N LEU A 44 6.41 -2.77 -19.57
CA LEU A 44 7.10 -2.30 -18.38
C LEU A 44 8.60 -2.66 -18.44
N ARG A 45 9.48 -1.66 -18.40
CA ARG A 45 10.95 -1.82 -18.44
C ARG A 45 11.62 -1.34 -17.16
N THR A 46 11.03 -0.33 -16.52
CA THR A 46 11.61 0.36 -15.35
C THR A 46 10.56 0.60 -14.28
N ALA A 47 10.93 0.40 -13.01
CA ALA A 47 10.05 0.64 -11.88
C ALA A 47 10.79 1.29 -10.70
N ALA A 48 10.23 2.35 -10.14
CA ALA A 48 10.67 2.99 -8.90
C ALA A 48 9.72 2.59 -7.76
N VAL A 49 10.23 1.94 -6.71
CA VAL A 49 9.42 1.47 -5.58
C VAL A 49 9.78 2.25 -4.32
N PHE A 50 8.86 3.10 -3.87
CA PHE A 50 9.01 3.87 -2.64
C PHE A 50 8.54 3.04 -1.45
N VAL A 51 9.43 2.80 -0.52
CA VAL A 51 9.26 1.86 0.59
C VAL A 51 9.32 2.60 1.92
N GLY A 52 8.24 2.48 2.70
CA GLY A 52 8.22 2.90 4.10
C GLY A 52 8.82 1.83 5.02
N LYS A 53 9.04 2.17 6.28
CA LYS A 53 9.65 1.27 7.28
C LYS A 53 8.71 0.19 7.84
N GLY A 54 7.40 0.30 7.59
CA GLY A 54 6.35 -0.60 8.10
C GLY A 54 5.99 -1.75 7.15
N ASN A 55 4.85 -2.39 7.42
CA ASN A 55 4.38 -3.55 6.64
C ASN A 55 4.02 -3.19 5.19
N ASN A 56 3.44 -2.01 4.93
CA ASN A 56 3.19 -1.57 3.55
C ASN A 56 4.49 -1.49 2.74
N GLY A 57 5.59 -1.05 3.39
CA GLY A 57 6.93 -1.12 2.82
C GLY A 57 7.37 -2.57 2.54
N GLY A 58 7.02 -3.50 3.42
CA GLY A 58 7.25 -4.92 3.21
C GLY A 58 6.56 -5.46 1.95
N ASP A 59 5.29 -5.07 1.72
CA ASP A 59 4.58 -5.41 0.48
C ASP A 59 5.32 -4.84 -0.74
N GLY A 60 5.78 -3.58 -0.66
CA GLY A 60 6.59 -2.93 -1.70
C GLY A 60 7.91 -3.65 -1.99
N LEU A 61 8.60 -4.19 -0.98
CA LEU A 61 9.82 -4.99 -1.15
C LEU A 61 9.56 -6.29 -1.90
N VAL A 62 8.44 -6.96 -1.62
CA VAL A 62 8.00 -8.13 -2.39
C VAL A 62 7.72 -7.74 -3.84
N VAL A 63 7.03 -6.61 -4.07
CA VAL A 63 6.79 -6.08 -5.43
C VAL A 63 8.11 -5.84 -6.17
N ALA A 64 9.07 -5.17 -5.54
CA ALA A 64 10.37 -4.87 -6.15
C ALA A 64 11.10 -6.15 -6.60
N ARG A 65 11.15 -7.16 -5.72
CA ARG A 65 11.75 -8.47 -6.03
C ARG A 65 11.05 -9.13 -7.21
N LEU A 66 9.74 -9.22 -7.19
CA LEU A 66 8.96 -9.89 -8.23
C LEU A 66 8.97 -9.16 -9.59
N LEU A 67 9.07 -7.84 -9.61
CA LEU A 67 9.28 -7.07 -10.84
C LEU A 67 10.68 -7.35 -11.42
N ARG A 68 11.70 -7.40 -10.56
CA ARG A 68 13.07 -7.75 -10.97
C ARG A 68 13.15 -9.16 -11.56
N GLU A 69 12.52 -10.15 -10.94
CA GLU A 69 12.42 -11.52 -11.43
C GLU A 69 11.79 -11.59 -12.83
N ARG A 70 10.92 -10.64 -13.18
CA ARG A 70 10.30 -10.52 -14.51
C ARG A 70 11.13 -9.70 -15.51
N GLY A 71 12.36 -9.33 -15.15
CA GLY A 71 13.27 -8.57 -16.01
C GLY A 71 13.06 -7.06 -16.01
N VAL A 72 12.22 -6.51 -15.12
CA VAL A 72 12.04 -5.08 -14.95
C VAL A 72 13.24 -4.50 -14.19
N ARG A 73 13.87 -3.46 -14.72
CA ARG A 73 14.91 -2.70 -14.00
C ARG A 73 14.24 -1.94 -12.86
N THR A 74 14.41 -2.43 -11.64
CA THR A 74 13.74 -1.95 -10.45
C THR A 74 14.73 -1.27 -9.53
N VAL A 75 14.34 -0.15 -8.93
CA VAL A 75 15.05 0.51 -7.81
C VAL A 75 14.13 0.60 -6.60
N VAL A 76 14.68 0.53 -5.41
CA VAL A 76 13.98 0.73 -4.15
C VAL A 76 14.43 2.06 -3.55
N ILE A 77 13.47 2.92 -3.17
CA ILE A 77 13.70 4.18 -2.48
C ILE A 77 13.26 4.00 -1.02
N LEU A 78 14.21 3.99 -0.08
CA LEU A 78 13.91 3.98 1.35
C LEU A 78 13.53 5.38 1.82
N VAL A 79 12.29 5.54 2.30
CA VAL A 79 11.74 6.87 2.61
C VAL A 79 12.01 7.29 4.05
N GLU A 80 12.01 6.35 4.99
CA GLU A 80 12.22 6.63 6.41
C GLU A 80 13.28 5.70 7.03
N GLY A 81 14.32 5.37 6.24
CA GLY A 81 15.33 4.40 6.61
C GLY A 81 14.90 2.95 6.38
N GLU A 82 15.65 2.03 6.99
CA GLU A 82 15.42 0.59 6.82
C GLU A 82 14.13 0.09 7.47
N PRO A 83 13.57 -1.04 6.99
CA PRO A 83 12.39 -1.66 7.58
C PRO A 83 12.56 -1.99 9.06
N VAL A 84 11.48 -1.81 9.85
CA VAL A 84 11.50 -2.05 11.30
C VAL A 84 10.66 -3.25 11.73
N THR A 85 9.65 -3.66 10.94
CA THR A 85 8.85 -4.85 11.24
C THR A 85 9.57 -6.11 10.79
N GLU A 86 9.37 -7.23 11.48
CA GLU A 86 10.09 -8.48 11.21
C GLU A 86 9.84 -9.02 9.79
N ASP A 87 8.58 -8.95 9.32
CA ASP A 87 8.23 -9.39 7.98
C ASP A 87 8.85 -8.49 6.90
N ALA A 88 8.86 -7.17 7.11
CA ALA A 88 9.48 -6.24 6.17
C ALA A 88 11.02 -6.39 6.15
N LYS A 89 11.69 -6.59 7.31
CA LYS A 89 13.13 -6.90 7.38
C LYS A 89 13.48 -8.18 6.64
N SER A 90 12.64 -9.23 6.82
CA SER A 90 12.82 -10.49 6.12
C SER A 90 12.75 -10.31 4.60
N ASN A 91 11.79 -9.51 4.11
CA ASN A 91 11.67 -9.23 2.67
C ASN A 91 12.77 -8.31 2.15
N PHE A 92 13.27 -7.39 2.97
CA PHE A 92 14.45 -6.58 2.63
C PHE A 92 15.71 -7.44 2.44
N ALA A 93 15.91 -8.42 3.31
CA ALA A 93 17.02 -9.36 3.21
C ALA A 93 16.92 -10.31 1.99
N LEU A 94 15.73 -10.46 1.42
CA LEU A 94 15.48 -11.28 0.22
C LEU A 94 15.59 -10.50 -1.10
N LEU A 95 15.87 -9.18 -1.05
CA LEU A 95 16.09 -8.41 -2.27
C LEU A 95 17.31 -8.98 -3.04
N ASP A 96 17.16 -9.05 -4.36
CA ASP A 96 18.29 -9.31 -5.26
C ASP A 96 19.35 -8.21 -5.04
N PRO A 97 20.61 -8.56 -4.77
CA PRO A 97 21.70 -7.58 -4.57
C PRO A 97 21.91 -6.62 -5.75
N GLU A 98 21.42 -6.97 -6.93
CA GLU A 98 21.46 -6.09 -8.10
C GLU A 98 20.35 -5.03 -8.13
N ILE A 99 19.38 -5.06 -7.21
CA ILE A 99 18.41 -3.99 -7.06
C ILE A 99 19.05 -2.83 -6.31
N PRO A 100 19.24 -1.66 -6.92
CA PRO A 100 19.75 -0.50 -6.22
C PRO A 100 18.79 -0.06 -5.12
N VAL A 101 19.32 0.19 -3.92
CA VAL A 101 18.57 0.72 -2.78
C VAL A 101 19.08 2.12 -2.49
N TRP A 102 18.20 3.12 -2.59
CA TRP A 102 18.56 4.53 -2.45
C TRP A 102 17.82 5.15 -1.26
N PRO A 103 18.53 5.63 -0.22
CA PRO A 103 17.91 6.46 0.80
C PRO A 103 17.45 7.80 0.19
N ILE A 104 16.22 8.21 0.47
CA ILE A 104 15.65 9.42 -0.12
C ILE A 104 16.45 10.68 0.21
N GLU A 105 17.05 10.74 1.40
CA GLU A 105 17.81 11.88 1.89
C GLU A 105 19.09 12.14 1.09
N THR A 106 19.59 11.13 0.40
CA THR A 106 20.88 11.20 -0.32
C THR A 106 20.73 11.11 -1.83
N LEU A 107 19.50 11.20 -2.36
CA LEU A 107 19.23 11.13 -3.78
C LEU A 107 19.99 12.23 -4.57
N GLN A 108 20.71 11.81 -5.61
CA GLN A 108 21.38 12.69 -6.55
C GLN A 108 20.46 13.02 -7.72
N MET A 109 20.78 14.08 -8.46
CA MET A 109 19.94 14.57 -9.58
C MET A 109 19.69 13.49 -10.65
N GLU A 110 20.70 12.65 -10.94
CA GLU A 110 20.60 11.55 -11.91
C GLU A 110 19.60 10.49 -11.44
N GLN A 111 19.59 10.19 -10.14
CA GLN A 111 18.65 9.24 -9.54
C GLN A 111 17.23 9.81 -9.54
N ILE A 112 17.08 11.11 -9.23
CA ILE A 112 15.79 11.80 -9.31
C ILE A 112 15.25 11.80 -10.75
N SER A 113 16.10 12.08 -11.75
CA SER A 113 15.70 12.01 -13.15
C SER A 113 15.27 10.58 -13.52
N TRP A 114 16.03 9.58 -13.10
CA TRP A 114 15.67 8.18 -13.33
C TRP A 114 14.31 7.80 -12.73
N ILE A 115 14.02 8.29 -11.51
CA ILE A 115 12.73 8.07 -10.83
C ILE A 115 11.59 8.69 -11.63
N TYR A 116 11.76 9.92 -12.13
CA TYR A 116 10.73 10.60 -12.93
C TYR A 116 10.45 9.88 -14.24
N ASP A 117 11.47 9.31 -14.87
CA ASP A 117 11.38 8.65 -16.18
C ASP A 117 11.00 7.16 -16.06
N ALA A 118 10.82 6.61 -14.86
CA ALA A 118 10.41 5.23 -14.65
C ALA A 118 9.01 4.97 -15.25
N ASP A 119 8.83 3.84 -15.95
CA ASP A 119 7.54 3.44 -16.55
C ASP A 119 6.45 3.25 -15.50
N ALA A 120 6.84 2.78 -14.30
CA ALA A 120 5.94 2.63 -13.16
C ALA A 120 6.58 3.16 -11.88
N THR A 121 5.78 3.87 -11.08
CA THR A 121 6.10 4.28 -9.72
C THR A 121 5.18 3.57 -8.74
N ILE A 122 5.75 2.87 -7.78
CA ILE A 122 5.02 2.13 -6.76
C ILE A 122 5.12 2.90 -5.44
N ASP A 123 3.98 3.37 -4.94
CA ASP A 123 3.86 3.98 -3.62
C ASP A 123 3.53 2.90 -2.59
N ALA A 124 4.51 2.47 -1.83
CA ALA A 124 4.40 1.51 -0.75
C ALA A 124 4.95 2.09 0.57
N ILE A 125 4.71 3.38 0.83
CA ILE A 125 5.21 4.03 2.04
C ILE A 125 4.26 3.77 3.21
N TYR A 126 3.01 4.23 3.08
CA TYR A 126 1.99 4.08 4.12
C TYR A 126 0.70 3.44 3.56
N GLY A 127 0.14 2.50 4.32
CA GLY A 127 -1.20 1.96 4.12
C GLY A 127 -2.17 2.43 5.21
N THR A 128 -2.97 1.51 5.76
CA THR A 128 -3.99 1.82 6.80
C THR A 128 -3.46 2.45 8.09
N GLY A 129 -2.15 2.45 8.31
CA GLY A 129 -1.54 2.99 9.54
C GLY A 129 -1.30 4.50 9.52
N PHE A 130 -1.52 5.19 8.40
CA PHE A 130 -1.24 6.62 8.31
C PHE A 130 -2.31 7.48 8.99
N HIS A 131 -1.85 8.47 9.76
CA HIS A 131 -2.68 9.50 10.39
C HIS A 131 -1.92 10.82 10.49
N GLY A 132 -2.64 11.94 10.35
CA GLY A 132 -2.10 13.30 10.54
C GLY A 132 -1.40 13.84 9.31
N GLU A 133 -0.23 14.48 9.50
CA GLU A 133 0.49 15.19 8.46
C GLU A 133 1.72 14.42 7.95
N LEU A 134 2.06 14.66 6.68
CA LEU A 134 3.32 14.17 6.11
C LEU A 134 4.50 15.02 6.58
N HIS A 135 5.54 14.37 7.06
CA HIS A 135 6.76 15.03 7.52
C HIS A 135 7.95 14.73 6.60
N ASN A 136 8.85 15.71 6.45
CA ASN A 136 10.17 15.59 5.82
C ASN A 136 10.23 14.62 4.61
N CYS A 137 10.85 13.45 4.82
CA CYS A 137 11.12 12.44 3.78
C CYS A 137 9.86 11.92 3.12
N ALA A 138 8.78 11.67 3.86
CA ALA A 138 7.52 11.19 3.32
C ALA A 138 6.85 12.25 2.41
N ARG A 139 6.93 13.54 2.78
CA ARG A 139 6.45 14.64 1.93
C ARG A 139 7.29 14.80 0.67
N ALA A 140 8.62 14.67 0.79
CA ALA A 140 9.51 14.69 -0.38
C ALA A 140 9.21 13.51 -1.32
N ALA A 141 9.01 12.30 -0.77
CA ALA A 141 8.63 11.12 -1.53
C ALA A 141 7.30 11.31 -2.26
N ALA A 142 6.25 11.76 -1.57
CA ALA A 142 4.95 12.06 -2.18
C ALA A 142 5.07 13.08 -3.32
N THR A 143 5.97 14.07 -3.18
CA THR A 143 6.25 15.05 -4.25
C THR A 143 6.90 14.38 -5.47
N LEU A 144 7.87 13.47 -5.27
CA LEU A 144 8.49 12.72 -6.36
C LEU A 144 7.48 11.81 -7.06
N ILE A 145 6.66 11.10 -6.28
CA ILE A 145 5.58 10.23 -6.78
C ILE A 145 4.61 11.02 -7.66
N CYS A 146 4.12 12.17 -7.20
CA CYS A 146 3.20 13.02 -7.96
C CYS A 146 3.81 13.60 -9.25
N ARG A 147 5.14 13.63 -9.36
CA ARG A 147 5.86 14.14 -10.54
C ARG A 147 6.35 13.03 -11.47
N SER A 148 6.09 11.77 -11.15
CA SER A 148 6.43 10.65 -12.03
C SER A 148 5.75 10.83 -13.40
N LEU A 149 6.48 10.55 -14.47
CA LEU A 149 5.96 10.57 -15.84
C LEU A 149 5.27 9.24 -16.21
N GLY A 150 5.64 8.16 -15.53
CA GLY A 150 5.01 6.85 -15.67
C GLY A 150 3.74 6.72 -14.83
N LYS A 151 3.18 5.53 -14.85
CA LYS A 151 1.97 5.22 -14.07
C LYS A 151 2.29 5.05 -12.59
N VAL A 152 1.46 5.65 -11.75
CA VAL A 152 1.57 5.57 -10.29
C VAL A 152 0.59 4.53 -9.74
N PHE A 153 1.13 3.55 -9.00
CA PHE A 153 0.38 2.50 -8.32
C PHE A 153 0.58 2.62 -6.81
N ALA A 154 -0.49 2.89 -6.06
CA ALA A 154 -0.44 2.91 -4.61
C ALA A 154 -0.81 1.54 -4.03
N VAL A 155 0.05 1.01 -3.18
CA VAL A 155 -0.21 -0.23 -2.43
C VAL A 155 -1.10 0.10 -1.24
N ASP A 156 -2.27 -0.47 -1.20
CA ASP A 156 -3.33 -0.28 -0.23
C ASP A 156 -3.94 1.14 -0.25
N LEU A 157 -3.15 2.19 -0.04
CA LEU A 157 -3.58 3.59 -0.05
C LEU A 157 -2.46 4.50 -0.55
N PRO A 158 -2.77 5.62 -1.24
CA PRO A 158 -1.78 6.64 -1.53
C PRO A 158 -1.22 7.24 -0.24
N THR A 159 0.09 7.48 -0.22
CA THR A 159 0.78 8.06 0.94
C THR A 159 0.19 9.41 1.33
N GLY A 160 -0.17 9.54 2.60
CA GLY A 160 -0.77 10.74 3.17
C GLY A 160 -2.31 10.72 3.21
N ILE A 161 -2.95 9.60 2.90
CA ILE A 161 -4.41 9.45 2.99
C ILE A 161 -4.78 8.65 4.24
N CYS A 162 -5.62 9.21 5.10
CA CYS A 162 -6.17 8.52 6.26
C CYS A 162 -7.22 7.47 5.83
N ALA A 163 -6.99 6.21 6.16
CA ALA A 163 -7.80 5.07 5.72
C ALA A 163 -9.29 5.20 6.07
N ASP A 164 -9.60 5.69 7.27
CA ASP A 164 -10.96 5.69 7.81
C ASP A 164 -11.74 6.96 7.45
N THR A 165 -11.06 8.11 7.37
CA THR A 165 -11.72 9.39 7.10
C THR A 165 -11.65 9.80 5.63
N GLY A 166 -10.61 9.38 4.90
CA GLY A 166 -10.28 9.85 3.56
C GLY A 166 -9.66 11.25 3.56
N GLU A 167 -9.32 11.79 4.73
CA GLU A 167 -8.60 13.07 4.82
C GLU A 167 -7.21 12.92 4.21
N ALA A 168 -6.86 13.89 3.36
CA ALA A 168 -5.57 13.96 2.73
C ALA A 168 -4.67 14.95 3.47
N ALA A 169 -3.51 14.50 3.91
CA ALA A 169 -2.47 15.38 4.43
C ALA A 169 -1.98 16.34 3.34
N THR A 170 -1.48 17.50 3.75
CA THR A 170 -0.91 18.47 2.82
C THR A 170 0.24 17.86 2.03
N GLY A 171 0.10 17.79 0.70
CA GLY A 171 1.08 17.16 -0.18
C GLY A 171 0.97 15.64 -0.25
N ALA A 172 -0.18 15.06 0.08
CA ALA A 172 -0.46 13.64 -0.11
C ALA A 172 -0.24 13.20 -1.56
N ALA A 173 0.19 11.96 -1.74
CA ALA A 173 0.42 11.37 -3.05
C ALA A 173 -0.89 11.24 -3.84
N MET A 174 -0.75 11.23 -5.17
CA MET A 174 -1.82 10.93 -6.12
C MET A 174 -1.40 9.71 -6.95
N ALA A 175 -2.31 8.76 -7.07
CA ALA A 175 -2.09 7.55 -7.84
C ALA A 175 -3.01 7.48 -9.05
N ASP A 176 -2.55 6.84 -10.15
CA ASP A 176 -3.43 6.41 -11.25
C ASP A 176 -4.28 5.22 -10.80
N TYR A 177 -3.66 4.30 -10.05
CA TYR A 177 -4.30 3.10 -9.53
C TYR A 177 -3.99 2.92 -8.05
N THR A 178 -5.02 2.63 -7.27
CA THR A 178 -4.86 2.19 -5.87
C THR A 178 -5.26 0.73 -5.73
N LEU A 179 -4.36 -0.06 -5.19
CA LEU A 179 -4.48 -1.51 -5.09
C LEU A 179 -4.85 -1.89 -3.65
N ALA A 180 -6.15 -1.84 -3.35
CA ALA A 180 -6.68 -2.11 -2.02
C ALA A 180 -6.50 -3.59 -1.66
N LEU A 181 -5.75 -3.87 -0.61
CA LEU A 181 -5.46 -5.22 -0.17
C LEU A 181 -6.67 -5.81 0.57
N HIS A 182 -7.17 -6.95 0.08
CA HIS A 182 -8.32 -7.72 0.57
C HIS A 182 -9.68 -7.00 0.49
N ALA A 183 -9.77 -5.74 0.95
CA ALA A 183 -11.02 -4.99 1.01
C ALA A 183 -10.78 -3.49 0.84
N MET A 184 -11.79 -2.77 0.37
CA MET A 184 -11.77 -1.32 0.34
C MET A 184 -11.78 -0.75 1.76
N LYS A 185 -11.16 0.43 1.93
CA LYS A 185 -11.26 1.27 3.11
C LYS A 185 -12.14 2.48 2.76
N PRO A 186 -12.75 3.18 3.74
CA PRO A 186 -13.55 4.37 3.48
C PRO A 186 -12.86 5.43 2.62
N ALA A 187 -11.53 5.53 2.73
CA ALA A 187 -10.71 6.45 1.95
C ALA A 187 -10.81 6.25 0.44
N HIS A 188 -10.93 5.00 -0.04
CA HIS A 188 -11.01 4.72 -1.48
C HIS A 188 -12.22 5.36 -2.15
N GLU A 189 -13.29 5.57 -1.41
CA GLU A 189 -14.49 6.26 -1.89
C GLU A 189 -14.44 7.78 -1.63
N LYS A 190 -13.87 8.19 -0.48
CA LYS A 190 -13.87 9.58 -0.05
C LYS A 190 -12.75 10.41 -0.67
N ALA A 191 -11.57 9.81 -0.89
CA ALA A 191 -10.37 10.45 -1.45
C ALA A 191 -10.11 10.01 -2.92
N ARG A 192 -11.15 9.89 -3.74
CA ARG A 192 -11.05 9.43 -5.14
C ARG A 192 -10.03 10.20 -5.97
N GLY A 193 -9.88 11.51 -5.71
CA GLY A 193 -8.91 12.36 -6.41
C GLY A 193 -7.46 11.92 -6.17
N ASN A 194 -7.15 11.36 -5.01
CA ASN A 194 -5.84 10.83 -4.70
C ASN A 194 -5.71 9.36 -5.09
N CYS A 195 -6.79 8.57 -4.93
CA CYS A 195 -6.76 7.11 -5.15
C CYS A 195 -6.80 6.71 -6.63
N GLY A 196 -7.25 7.58 -7.53
CA GLY A 196 -7.46 7.20 -8.92
C GLY A 196 -8.43 6.02 -9.07
N ILE A 197 -8.11 5.06 -9.93
CA ILE A 197 -8.91 3.84 -10.12
C ILE A 197 -8.53 2.83 -9.05
N THR A 198 -9.49 2.46 -8.19
CA THR A 198 -9.25 1.50 -7.11
C THR A 198 -9.61 0.07 -7.52
N HIS A 199 -8.70 -0.86 -7.32
CA HIS A 199 -8.89 -2.30 -7.47
C HIS A 199 -8.69 -3.02 -6.16
N VAL A 200 -9.57 -3.98 -5.84
CA VAL A 200 -9.41 -4.83 -4.65
C VAL A 200 -8.66 -6.09 -5.07
N LEU A 201 -7.52 -6.31 -4.44
CA LEU A 201 -6.69 -7.48 -4.68
C LEU A 201 -6.94 -8.57 -3.64
N ASP A 202 -7.01 -9.80 -4.10
CA ASP A 202 -7.08 -10.98 -3.23
C ASP A 202 -5.66 -11.30 -2.72
N ILE A 203 -5.51 -11.35 -1.40
CA ILE A 203 -4.26 -11.68 -0.71
C ILE A 203 -4.33 -13.01 0.04
N GLY A 204 -5.31 -13.86 -0.31
CA GLY A 204 -5.49 -15.19 0.26
C GLY A 204 -6.33 -15.22 1.56
N ILE A 205 -6.80 -14.09 2.04
CA ILE A 205 -7.66 -14.06 3.25
C ILE A 205 -9.06 -14.57 2.88
N PRO A 206 -9.57 -15.62 3.57
CA PRO A 206 -10.90 -16.14 3.30
C PRO A 206 -12.00 -15.09 3.52
N LYS A 207 -12.90 -14.93 2.54
CA LYS A 207 -14.02 -13.97 2.62
C LYS A 207 -14.96 -14.24 3.80
N THR A 208 -14.95 -15.46 4.33
CA THR A 208 -15.72 -15.84 5.54
C THR A 208 -15.25 -15.14 6.81
N LEU A 209 -14.03 -14.58 6.80
CA LEU A 209 -13.47 -13.82 7.92
C LEU A 209 -13.92 -12.36 7.93
N ASN A 210 -14.60 -11.92 6.89
CA ASN A 210 -15.13 -10.57 6.81
C ASN A 210 -16.11 -10.30 7.95
N ILE A 211 -15.86 -9.21 8.68
CA ILE A 211 -16.71 -8.82 9.81
C ILE A 211 -18.01 -8.27 9.23
N PRO A 212 -19.19 -8.84 9.57
CA PRO A 212 -20.46 -8.27 9.15
C PRO A 212 -20.56 -6.82 9.63
N GLN A 213 -20.98 -5.91 8.74
CA GLN A 213 -21.36 -4.56 9.18
C GLN A 213 -22.51 -4.71 10.19
N THR A 214 -22.27 -4.42 11.46
CA THR A 214 -23.34 -4.25 12.43
C THR A 214 -24.17 -3.06 11.93
N ARG A 215 -25.44 -3.33 11.53
CA ARG A 215 -26.39 -2.26 11.21
C ARG A 215 -26.44 -1.36 12.43
N ALA A 216 -25.99 -0.12 12.30
CA ALA A 216 -26.17 0.91 13.32
C ALA A 216 -27.69 1.06 13.56
N GLY A 217 -28.15 0.81 14.80
CA GLY A 217 -29.42 1.29 15.31
C GLY A 217 -30.67 0.53 14.87
N GLN A 218 -30.91 -0.65 15.42
CA GLN A 218 -32.26 -0.96 15.86
C GLN A 218 -32.28 -0.79 17.39
N SER A 219 -32.70 0.39 17.84
CA SER A 219 -33.16 0.60 19.21
C SER A 219 -34.33 -0.32 19.45
N ASP A 220 -34.11 -1.30 20.28
CA ASP A 220 -35.17 -2.15 20.81
C ASP A 220 -36.13 -1.27 21.63
N GLY A 221 -37.22 -0.90 20.99
CA GLY A 221 -38.33 -0.20 21.63
C GLY A 221 -39.13 -1.18 22.43
N SER A 222 -38.61 -1.62 23.56
CA SER A 222 -39.42 -2.32 24.57
C SER A 222 -40.53 -1.38 25.05
N ARG A 223 -41.72 -1.50 24.47
CA ARG A 223 -42.97 -0.95 25.02
C ARG A 223 -43.29 -1.69 26.30
N THR A 224 -43.01 -1.06 27.42
CA THR A 224 -43.64 -1.45 28.70
C THR A 224 -45.09 -0.96 28.67
N TRP A 225 -46.00 -1.89 28.56
CA TRP A 225 -47.41 -1.65 28.93
C TRP A 225 -47.49 -1.75 30.46
N GLY A 226 -47.65 -0.65 31.14
CA GLY A 226 -48.04 -0.58 32.53
C GLY A 226 -49.56 -0.44 32.63
N SER A 227 -50.17 -1.30 33.34
CA SER A 227 -51.55 -1.27 33.84
C SER A 227 -51.83 -0.08 34.74
#